data_c8c38e01a53abd23d3c5e720c7a3b979
#
_entry.id   c8c38e01a53abd23d3c5e720c7a3b979
#
_cell.length_a   1.000
_cell.length_b   1.000
_cell.length_c   1.000
_cell.angle_alpha   90.00
_cell.angle_beta   90.00
_cell.angle_gamma   90.00
#
_symmetry.space_group_name_H-M   'P 1'
#
loop_
_entity.id
_entity.type
_entity.pdbx_description
1 polymer ?
#
loop_
_entity_poly.entity_id
_entity_poly.type
_entity_poly.pdbx_seq_one_letter_code
_entity_poly.pdbx_strand_id
1 'polypeptide(L)'
;MGILDGVVEWISEQIMHGLDLINTSVLGALGCGMDTFLRYFPAAETMYDIFTAIGIGLILLMWVWNLFKNYWLGAGFEAEHPVKLTFRAIIFITLTYCAKSIVEIVLKIGGTPYDWILTSELPPLSFADFNSVMLVIIGACANGAVTLIVLIIVVLLAWNYLMLLFEATERYILLGVLVYTAPVAFSMGGSQSTANIFGAWCRMLGGQVFLLLMNAWCLRLFTSMVGTFIANPLSL
;
A
#
# COMPACT_ATOMS: atom_id res chain seq x y z
N MET A 1 -30.08 33.73 -8.59
CA MET A 1 -29.30 32.53 -8.98
C MET A 1 -29.42 32.36 -10.47
N GLY A 2 -28.32 32.47 -11.18
CA GLY A 2 -28.34 32.28 -12.65
C GLY A 2 -28.38 30.79 -12.98
N ILE A 3 -28.80 30.43 -14.18
CA ILE A 3 -28.80 29.04 -14.67
C ILE A 3 -27.39 28.42 -14.57
N LEU A 4 -26.34 29.22 -14.73
CA LEU A 4 -24.93 28.82 -14.55
C LEU A 4 -24.61 28.39 -13.11
N ASP A 5 -25.16 29.09 -12.11
CA ASP A 5 -24.90 28.76 -10.71
C ASP A 5 -25.48 27.37 -10.36
N GLY A 6 -26.71 27.09 -10.83
CA GLY A 6 -27.33 25.78 -10.60
C GLY A 6 -26.63 24.61 -11.32
N VAL A 7 -26.06 24.85 -12.51
CA VAL A 7 -25.28 23.83 -13.23
C VAL A 7 -23.95 23.55 -12.51
N VAL A 8 -23.25 24.59 -12.05
CA VAL A 8 -22.00 24.46 -11.32
C VAL A 8 -22.21 23.76 -9.97
N GLU A 9 -23.28 24.11 -9.26
CA GLU A 9 -23.69 23.45 -8.04
C GLU A 9 -23.91 21.96 -8.25
N TRP A 10 -24.71 21.57 -9.25
CA TRP A 10 -25.00 20.17 -9.58
C TRP A 10 -23.71 19.39 -9.96
N ILE A 11 -22.82 19.98 -10.78
CA ILE A 11 -21.55 19.34 -11.17
C ILE A 11 -20.66 19.15 -9.94
N SER A 12 -20.53 20.16 -9.08
CA SER A 12 -19.72 20.09 -7.85
C SER A 12 -20.25 19.00 -6.91
N GLU A 13 -21.55 18.90 -6.75
CA GLU A 13 -22.21 17.88 -5.92
C GLU A 13 -21.93 16.47 -6.45
N GLN A 14 -22.03 16.25 -7.77
CA GLN A 14 -21.74 14.95 -8.39
C GLN A 14 -20.26 14.55 -8.22
N ILE A 15 -19.35 15.51 -8.38
CA ILE A 15 -17.90 15.26 -8.18
C ILE A 15 -17.64 14.90 -6.72
N MET A 16 -18.18 15.66 -5.76
CA MET A 16 -17.95 15.41 -4.34
C MET A 16 -18.56 14.11 -3.86
N HIS A 17 -19.77 13.77 -4.32
CA HIS A 17 -20.40 12.49 -4.02
C HIS A 17 -19.59 11.31 -4.59
N GLY A 18 -19.09 11.44 -5.83
CA GLY A 18 -18.20 10.44 -6.43
C GLY A 18 -16.90 10.25 -5.64
N LEU A 19 -16.29 11.34 -5.17
CA LEU A 19 -15.08 11.29 -4.35
C LEU A 19 -15.34 10.65 -2.99
N ASP A 20 -16.46 10.93 -2.36
CA ASP A 20 -16.82 10.36 -1.05
C ASP A 20 -17.04 8.85 -1.15
N LEU A 21 -17.73 8.40 -2.20
CA LEU A 21 -17.93 6.98 -2.49
C LEU A 21 -16.59 6.24 -2.71
N ILE A 22 -15.69 6.84 -3.51
CA ILE A 22 -14.37 6.28 -3.79
C ILE A 22 -13.52 6.27 -2.51
N ASN A 23 -13.54 7.37 -1.74
CA ASN A 23 -12.80 7.49 -0.48
C ASN A 23 -13.18 6.38 0.51
N THR A 24 -14.47 6.20 0.75
CA THR A 24 -14.98 5.18 1.68
C THR A 24 -14.62 3.77 1.21
N SER A 25 -14.75 3.50 -0.09
CA SER A 25 -14.45 2.18 -0.67
C SER A 25 -12.96 1.86 -0.69
N VAL A 26 -12.13 2.81 -1.11
CA VAL A 26 -10.67 2.60 -1.29
C VAL A 26 -9.94 2.61 0.05
N LEU A 27 -10.23 3.55 0.96
CA LEU A 27 -9.58 3.57 2.27
C LEU A 27 -9.89 2.34 3.12
N GLY A 28 -11.14 1.84 3.04
CA GLY A 28 -11.50 0.58 3.68
C GLY A 28 -10.79 -0.63 3.11
N ALA A 29 -10.45 -0.58 1.81
CA ALA A 29 -9.73 -1.65 1.11
C ALA A 29 -8.21 -1.63 1.35
N LEU A 30 -7.62 -0.47 1.61
CA LEU A 30 -6.17 -0.30 1.80
C LEU A 30 -5.67 -0.68 3.21
N GLY A 31 -6.51 -1.26 4.06
CA GLY A 31 -6.10 -1.76 5.38
C GLY A 31 -4.99 -2.81 5.25
N CYS A 32 -3.90 -2.66 6.03
CA CYS A 32 -2.75 -3.57 6.03
C CYS A 32 -3.04 -4.96 6.64
N GLY A 33 -4.30 -5.42 6.62
CA GLY A 33 -4.70 -6.74 7.12
C GLY A 33 -4.57 -7.82 6.05
N MET A 34 -4.00 -8.99 6.40
CA MET A 34 -3.95 -10.15 5.51
C MET A 34 -5.35 -10.60 5.09
N ASP A 35 -6.32 -10.53 6.00
CA ASP A 35 -7.72 -10.90 5.74
C ASP A 35 -8.37 -9.99 4.70
N THR A 36 -8.11 -8.69 4.78
CA THR A 36 -8.58 -7.70 3.81
C THR A 36 -7.95 -7.98 2.44
N PHE A 37 -6.67 -8.33 2.43
CA PHE A 37 -5.92 -8.63 1.23
C PHE A 37 -6.44 -9.90 0.52
N LEU A 38 -6.67 -10.99 1.26
CA LEU A 38 -7.24 -12.25 0.74
C LEU A 38 -8.67 -12.05 0.20
N ARG A 39 -9.44 -11.15 0.79
CA ARG A 39 -10.79 -10.83 0.33
C ARG A 39 -10.81 -10.20 -1.06
N TYR A 40 -9.83 -9.33 -1.36
CA TYR A 40 -9.73 -8.68 -2.68
C TYR A 40 -9.00 -9.54 -3.71
N PHE A 41 -8.15 -10.45 -3.26
CA PHE A 41 -7.36 -11.33 -4.12
C PHE A 41 -7.54 -12.81 -3.73
N PRO A 42 -8.71 -13.42 -3.98
CA PRO A 42 -8.98 -14.82 -3.56
C PRO A 42 -8.07 -15.85 -4.23
N ALA A 43 -7.55 -15.57 -5.43
CA ALA A 43 -6.57 -16.42 -6.11
C ALA A 43 -5.20 -16.46 -5.39
N ALA A 44 -5.02 -15.63 -4.40
CA ALA A 44 -3.80 -15.43 -3.68
C ALA A 44 -3.36 -16.66 -2.88
N GLU A 45 -4.29 -17.35 -2.27
CA GLU A 45 -3.99 -18.51 -1.44
C GLU A 45 -3.39 -19.66 -2.28
N THR A 46 -4.00 -19.94 -3.43
CA THR A 46 -3.47 -20.94 -4.38
C THR A 46 -2.11 -20.54 -4.93
N MET A 47 -1.92 -19.27 -5.26
CA MET A 47 -0.62 -18.76 -5.72
C MET A 47 0.45 -18.86 -4.63
N TYR A 48 0.10 -18.60 -3.39
CA TYR A 48 1.01 -18.71 -2.26
C TYR A 48 1.53 -20.14 -2.08
N ASP A 49 0.64 -21.15 -2.17
CA ASP A 49 1.02 -22.56 -2.08
C ASP A 49 1.96 -22.98 -3.21
N ILE A 50 1.69 -22.50 -4.44
CA ILE A 50 2.57 -22.73 -5.60
C ILE A 50 3.95 -22.11 -5.34
N PHE A 51 4.03 -20.86 -4.89
CA PHE A 51 5.29 -20.21 -4.59
C PHE A 51 6.04 -20.86 -3.42
N THR A 52 5.33 -21.41 -2.45
CA THR A 52 5.93 -22.17 -1.35
C THR A 52 6.58 -23.46 -1.87
N ALA A 53 5.89 -24.21 -2.74
CA ALA A 53 6.43 -25.41 -3.36
C ALA A 53 7.66 -25.09 -4.24
N ILE A 54 7.60 -24.03 -5.05
CA ILE A 54 8.73 -23.54 -5.86
C ILE A 54 9.89 -23.14 -4.94
N GLY A 55 9.62 -22.40 -3.86
CA GLY A 55 10.63 -21.95 -2.92
C GLY A 55 11.39 -23.10 -2.27
N ILE A 56 10.69 -24.11 -1.79
CA ILE A 56 11.31 -25.32 -1.22
C ILE A 56 12.14 -26.04 -2.29
N GLY A 57 11.61 -26.19 -3.51
CA GLY A 57 12.33 -26.80 -4.63
C GLY A 57 13.62 -26.06 -4.96
N LEU A 58 13.62 -24.73 -4.94
CA LEU A 58 14.81 -23.88 -5.16
C LEU A 58 15.86 -24.09 -4.06
N ILE A 59 15.47 -24.18 -2.78
CA ILE A 59 16.41 -24.41 -1.69
C ILE A 59 17.09 -25.78 -1.88
N LEU A 60 16.32 -26.83 -2.19
CA LEU A 60 16.84 -28.16 -2.43
C LEU A 60 17.78 -28.19 -3.62
N LEU A 61 17.40 -27.53 -4.73
CA LEU A 61 18.23 -27.42 -5.91
C LEU A 61 19.56 -26.74 -5.61
N MET A 62 19.53 -25.60 -4.91
CA MET A 62 20.73 -24.86 -4.51
C MET A 62 21.60 -25.66 -3.53
N TRP A 63 20.98 -26.38 -2.62
CA TRP A 63 21.67 -27.23 -1.66
C TRP A 63 22.43 -28.37 -2.38
N VAL A 64 21.75 -29.11 -3.28
CA VAL A 64 22.36 -30.18 -4.09
C VAL A 64 23.47 -29.62 -4.97
N TRP A 65 23.23 -28.50 -5.63
CA TRP A 65 24.23 -27.85 -6.48
C TRP A 65 25.48 -27.43 -5.70
N ASN A 66 25.32 -26.87 -4.50
CA ASN A 66 26.46 -26.49 -3.67
C ASN A 66 27.21 -27.72 -3.11
N LEU A 67 26.49 -28.81 -2.74
CA LEU A 67 27.12 -30.07 -2.38
C LEU A 67 27.93 -30.64 -3.56
N PHE A 68 27.33 -30.69 -4.74
CA PHE A 68 28.00 -31.17 -5.94
C PHE A 68 29.27 -30.36 -6.25
N LYS A 69 29.18 -29.02 -6.14
CA LYS A 69 30.32 -28.12 -6.31
C LYS A 69 31.43 -28.40 -5.31
N ASN A 70 31.09 -28.68 -4.04
CA ASN A 70 32.07 -28.98 -2.99
C ASN A 70 32.80 -30.31 -3.20
N TYR A 71 32.06 -31.35 -3.69
CA TYR A 71 32.64 -32.68 -3.84
C TYR A 71 33.30 -32.92 -5.20
N TRP A 72 32.79 -32.30 -6.29
CA TRP A 72 33.23 -32.59 -7.65
C TRP A 72 34.33 -31.61 -8.18
N LEU A 73 34.23 -30.33 -7.84
CA LEU A 73 35.14 -29.31 -8.36
C LEU A 73 36.42 -29.11 -7.55
N GLY A 74 36.61 -29.85 -6.46
CA GLY A 74 37.84 -29.90 -5.66
C GLY A 74 38.53 -28.59 -5.33
N ALA A 75 38.77 -28.35 -4.09
CA ALA A 75 39.86 -27.57 -3.45
C ALA A 75 40.36 -26.22 -4.02
N GLY A 76 39.67 -25.58 -4.94
CA GLY A 76 40.11 -24.30 -5.50
C GLY A 76 39.14 -23.13 -5.29
N PHE A 77 37.92 -23.41 -4.83
CA PHE A 77 36.90 -22.39 -4.56
C PHE A 77 36.64 -22.35 -3.06
N GLU A 78 36.38 -21.18 -2.51
CA GLU A 78 35.88 -21.01 -1.13
C GLU A 78 34.53 -21.74 -0.96
N ALA A 79 34.60 -23.04 -0.65
CA ALA A 79 33.46 -23.89 -0.48
C ALA A 79 32.99 -23.82 0.97
N GLU A 80 31.72 -23.48 1.22
CA GLU A 80 31.14 -23.53 2.56
C GLU A 80 31.20 -24.96 3.11
N HIS A 81 31.52 -25.10 4.40
CA HIS A 81 31.53 -26.40 5.07
C HIS A 81 30.17 -27.10 4.92
N PRO A 82 30.09 -28.37 4.47
CA PRO A 82 28.83 -29.04 4.12
C PRO A 82 27.81 -29.08 5.27
N VAL A 83 28.26 -29.16 6.51
CA VAL A 83 27.39 -29.10 7.70
C VAL A 83 26.73 -27.74 7.83
N LYS A 84 27.47 -26.64 7.63
CA LYS A 84 26.93 -25.29 7.69
C LYS A 84 25.91 -25.03 6.58
N LEU A 85 26.20 -25.54 5.38
CA LEU A 85 25.29 -25.46 4.22
C LEU A 85 23.97 -26.21 4.48
N THR A 86 24.05 -27.42 5.05
CA THR A 86 22.85 -28.22 5.37
C THR A 86 22.03 -27.56 6.47
N PHE A 87 22.68 -27.05 7.52
CA PHE A 87 21.99 -26.34 8.60
C PHE A 87 21.27 -25.10 8.09
N ARG A 88 21.92 -24.35 7.20
CA ARG A 88 21.33 -23.19 6.53
C ARG A 88 20.12 -23.57 5.68
N ALA A 89 20.21 -24.64 4.88
CA ALA A 89 19.09 -25.13 4.07
C ALA A 89 17.89 -25.50 4.96
N ILE A 90 18.09 -26.21 6.08
CA ILE A 90 17.01 -26.58 7.00
C ILE A 90 16.34 -25.33 7.59
N ILE A 91 17.12 -24.34 8.04
CA ILE A 91 16.56 -23.09 8.58
C ILE A 91 15.72 -22.38 7.54
N PHE A 92 16.20 -22.25 6.31
CA PHE A 92 15.47 -21.53 5.26
C PHE A 92 14.26 -22.30 4.71
N ILE A 93 14.27 -23.64 4.73
CA ILE A 93 13.08 -24.45 4.45
C ILE A 93 12.00 -24.17 5.50
N THR A 94 12.37 -24.16 6.78
CA THR A 94 11.44 -23.85 7.87
C THR A 94 10.91 -22.43 7.75
N LEU A 95 11.77 -21.43 7.47
CA LEU A 95 11.37 -20.05 7.23
C LEU A 95 10.43 -19.93 6.03
N THR A 96 10.69 -20.64 4.94
CA THR A 96 9.85 -20.61 3.74
C THR A 96 8.46 -21.19 4.04
N TYR A 97 8.38 -22.26 4.84
CA TYR A 97 7.11 -22.83 5.28
C TYR A 97 6.34 -21.86 6.21
N CYS A 98 7.04 -21.17 7.10
CA CYS A 98 6.46 -20.19 8.01
C CYS A 98 6.30 -18.78 7.37
N ALA A 99 6.62 -18.61 6.10
CA ALA A 99 6.66 -17.30 5.45
C ALA A 99 5.32 -16.55 5.55
N LYS A 100 4.18 -17.26 5.41
CA LYS A 100 2.83 -16.67 5.57
C LYS A 100 2.67 -16.02 6.94
N SER A 101 2.98 -16.74 8.02
CA SER A 101 2.85 -16.23 9.39
C SER A 101 3.81 -15.07 9.67
N ILE A 102 5.03 -15.14 9.13
CA ILE A 102 6.02 -14.06 9.30
C ILE A 102 5.55 -12.78 8.62
N VAL A 103 5.09 -12.89 7.38
CA VAL A 103 4.58 -11.73 6.62
C VAL A 103 3.31 -11.17 7.27
N GLU A 104 2.41 -12.03 7.75
CA GLU A 104 1.22 -11.60 8.50
C GLU A 104 1.57 -10.78 9.74
N ILE A 105 2.59 -11.20 10.51
CA ILE A 105 3.08 -10.46 11.67
C ILE A 105 3.65 -9.10 11.22
N VAL A 106 4.44 -9.07 10.15
CA VAL A 106 5.02 -7.82 9.61
C VAL A 106 3.91 -6.86 9.16
N LEU A 107 2.91 -7.36 8.44
CA LEU A 107 1.77 -6.57 8.02
C LEU A 107 0.94 -6.07 9.19
N LYS A 108 0.74 -6.89 10.22
CA LYS A 108 0.02 -6.49 11.43
C LYS A 108 0.76 -5.40 12.20
N ILE A 109 2.09 -5.50 12.31
CA ILE A 109 2.92 -4.45 12.90
C ILE A 109 2.82 -3.14 12.09
N GLY A 110 2.82 -3.20 10.77
CA GLY A 110 2.64 -2.03 9.91
C GLY A 110 1.20 -1.51 9.86
N GLY A 111 0.21 -2.39 9.97
CA GLY A 111 -1.21 -2.07 9.94
C GLY A 111 -1.70 -1.36 11.21
N THR A 112 -1.14 -1.68 12.38
CA THR A 112 -1.54 -1.04 13.63
C THR A 112 -1.39 0.49 13.61
N PRO A 113 -0.24 1.07 13.22
CA PRO A 113 -0.11 2.52 13.07
C PRO A 113 -1.00 3.09 11.96
N TYR A 114 -1.22 2.33 10.88
CA TYR A 114 -2.12 2.72 9.80
C TYR A 114 -3.55 2.89 10.31
N ASP A 115 -4.08 1.91 11.06
CA ASP A 115 -5.39 1.97 11.65
C ASP A 115 -5.52 3.11 12.66
N TRP A 116 -4.50 3.36 13.48
CA TRP A 116 -4.48 4.49 14.41
C TRP A 116 -4.54 5.85 13.69
N ILE A 117 -3.86 5.99 12.56
CA ILE A 117 -3.91 7.20 11.75
C ILE A 117 -5.32 7.38 11.15
N LEU A 118 -5.93 6.32 10.66
CA LEU A 118 -7.27 6.39 10.06
C LEU A 118 -8.37 6.63 11.10
N THR A 119 -8.25 6.04 12.29
CA THR A 119 -9.24 6.15 13.37
C THR A 119 -8.99 7.32 14.32
N SER A 120 -7.91 8.12 14.11
CA SER A 120 -7.65 9.31 14.90
C SER A 120 -8.85 10.27 14.86
N GLU A 121 -9.16 10.95 15.98
CA GLU A 121 -10.30 11.87 16.16
C GLU A 121 -10.31 13.12 15.27
N LEU A 122 -9.47 13.15 14.22
CA LEU A 122 -9.55 14.18 13.21
C LEU A 122 -10.89 14.07 12.46
N PRO A 123 -11.58 15.18 12.19
CA PRO A 123 -12.87 15.14 11.54
C PRO A 123 -12.77 14.33 10.23
N PRO A 124 -13.71 13.39 9.98
CA PRO A 124 -13.76 12.71 8.70
C PRO A 124 -13.90 13.76 7.61
N LEU A 125 -13.21 13.59 6.51
CA LEU A 125 -13.47 14.40 5.33
C LEU A 125 -14.87 14.04 4.84
N SER A 126 -15.81 14.86 5.16
CA SER A 126 -17.06 14.92 4.46
C SER A 126 -16.88 15.90 3.30
N PHE A 127 -16.76 15.37 2.09
CA PHE A 127 -16.79 16.21 0.90
C PHE A 127 -18.13 16.97 0.80
N ALA A 128 -19.18 16.49 1.47
CA ALA A 128 -20.44 17.20 1.63
C ALA A 128 -20.29 18.51 2.41
N ASP A 129 -19.48 18.53 3.48
CA ASP A 129 -19.21 19.76 4.24
C ASP A 129 -18.39 20.77 3.41
N PHE A 130 -17.42 20.28 2.63
CA PHE A 130 -16.69 21.11 1.69
C PHE A 130 -17.62 21.72 0.63
N ASN A 131 -18.54 20.93 0.08
CA ASN A 131 -19.53 21.41 -0.88
C ASN A 131 -20.43 22.49 -0.26
N SER A 132 -20.87 22.33 0.99
CA SER A 132 -21.72 23.31 1.66
C SER A 132 -21.02 24.65 1.85
N VAL A 133 -19.72 24.67 2.17
CA VAL A 133 -18.93 25.91 2.27
C VAL A 133 -18.72 26.55 0.91
N MET A 134 -18.45 25.74 -0.14
CA MET A 134 -18.35 26.26 -1.51
C MET A 134 -19.67 26.88 -1.98
N LEU A 135 -20.81 26.30 -1.63
CA LEU A 135 -22.13 26.85 -1.95
C LEU A 135 -22.36 28.19 -1.25
N VAL A 136 -21.91 28.34 0.01
CA VAL A 136 -21.99 29.61 0.73
C VAL A 136 -21.11 30.68 0.05
N ILE A 137 -19.90 30.33 -0.40
CA ILE A 137 -19.01 31.24 -1.12
C ILE A 137 -19.61 31.63 -2.48
N ILE A 138 -20.15 30.68 -3.22
CA ILE A 138 -20.84 30.93 -4.51
C ILE A 138 -22.04 31.85 -4.30
N GLY A 139 -22.86 31.60 -3.27
CA GLY A 139 -24.04 32.38 -2.95
C GLY A 139 -23.70 33.82 -2.46
N ALA A 140 -22.58 34.00 -1.76
CA ALA A 140 -22.11 35.31 -1.31
C ALA A 140 -21.50 36.17 -2.43
N CYS A 141 -20.95 35.51 -3.48
CA CYS A 141 -20.33 36.17 -4.61
C CYS A 141 -21.28 36.16 -5.81
N ALA A 142 -22.17 37.13 -5.93
CA ALA A 142 -23.17 37.24 -7.00
C ALA A 142 -22.62 37.43 -8.44
N ASN A 143 -21.35 37.14 -8.68
CA ASN A 143 -20.68 37.28 -9.97
C ASN A 143 -20.40 35.92 -10.61
N GLY A 144 -20.96 35.61 -11.77
CA GLY A 144 -20.75 34.35 -12.50
C GLY A 144 -19.28 34.02 -12.82
N ALA A 145 -18.38 35.00 -12.82
CA ALA A 145 -16.94 34.78 -12.97
C ALA A 145 -16.33 34.06 -11.73
N VAL A 146 -16.79 34.36 -10.52
CA VAL A 146 -16.32 33.71 -9.28
C VAL A 146 -16.82 32.28 -9.23
N THR A 147 -18.04 32.02 -9.65
CA THR A 147 -18.63 30.68 -9.74
C THR A 147 -17.79 29.75 -10.64
N LEU A 148 -17.32 30.25 -11.80
CA LEU A 148 -16.43 29.48 -12.70
C LEU A 148 -15.05 29.22 -12.08
N ILE A 149 -14.47 30.18 -11.34
CA ILE A 149 -13.19 29.99 -10.66
C ILE A 149 -13.33 28.91 -9.60
N VAL A 150 -14.41 28.92 -8.81
CA VAL A 150 -14.70 27.88 -7.80
C VAL A 150 -14.82 26.50 -8.44
N LEU A 151 -15.52 26.38 -9.56
CA LEU A 151 -15.63 25.11 -10.31
C LEU A 151 -14.25 24.59 -10.73
N ILE A 152 -13.39 25.47 -11.26
CA ILE A 152 -12.02 25.06 -11.65
C ILE A 152 -11.25 24.56 -10.44
N ILE A 153 -11.33 25.23 -9.29
CA ILE A 153 -10.66 24.82 -8.06
C ILE A 153 -11.16 23.45 -7.59
N VAL A 154 -12.47 23.20 -7.61
CA VAL A 154 -13.08 21.92 -7.26
C VAL A 154 -12.59 20.80 -8.17
N VAL A 155 -12.55 21.02 -9.48
CA VAL A 155 -12.05 20.04 -10.45
C VAL A 155 -10.57 19.75 -10.23
N LEU A 156 -9.74 20.76 -9.99
CA LEU A 156 -8.32 20.59 -9.71
C LEU A 156 -8.09 19.82 -8.39
N LEU A 157 -8.87 20.12 -7.37
CA LEU A 157 -8.80 19.43 -6.08
C LEU A 157 -9.20 17.96 -6.23
N ALA A 158 -10.28 17.68 -6.93
CA ALA A 158 -10.73 16.33 -7.23
C ALA A 158 -9.68 15.54 -8.02
N TRP A 159 -9.06 16.16 -9.01
CA TRP A 159 -7.99 15.54 -9.79
C TRP A 159 -6.77 15.18 -8.93
N ASN A 160 -6.29 16.10 -8.11
CA ASN A 160 -5.17 15.84 -7.20
C ASN A 160 -5.49 14.73 -6.20
N TYR A 161 -6.72 14.70 -5.67
CA TYR A 161 -7.16 13.67 -4.76
C TYR A 161 -7.19 12.28 -5.42
N LEU A 162 -7.73 12.18 -6.64
CA LEU A 162 -7.73 10.94 -7.42
C LEU A 162 -6.31 10.45 -7.70
N MET A 163 -5.39 11.34 -8.08
CA MET A 163 -3.98 10.98 -8.27
C MET A 163 -3.38 10.37 -7.00
N LEU A 164 -3.67 10.94 -5.84
CA LEU A 164 -3.17 10.43 -4.55
C LEU A 164 -3.75 9.05 -4.21
N LEU A 165 -5.03 8.82 -4.53
CA LEU A 165 -5.66 7.51 -4.37
C LEU A 165 -5.07 6.46 -5.32
N PHE A 166 -4.80 6.81 -6.57
CA PHE A 166 -4.14 5.90 -7.52
C PHE A 166 -2.74 5.52 -7.06
N GLU A 167 -1.97 6.47 -6.56
CA GLU A 167 -0.64 6.21 -5.99
C GLU A 167 -0.72 5.26 -4.79
N ALA A 168 -1.68 5.46 -3.88
CA ALA A 168 -1.88 4.57 -2.75
C ALA A 168 -2.29 3.16 -3.20
N THR A 169 -3.14 3.04 -4.22
CA THR A 169 -3.57 1.76 -4.78
C THR A 169 -2.42 1.01 -5.45
N GLU A 170 -1.59 1.70 -6.22
CA GLU A 170 -0.39 1.12 -6.83
C GLU A 170 0.55 0.52 -5.77
N ARG A 171 0.79 1.26 -4.68
CA ARG A 171 1.63 0.78 -3.57
C ARG A 171 1.02 -0.44 -2.88
N TYR A 172 -0.30 -0.47 -2.74
CA TYR A 172 -1.01 -1.62 -2.17
C TYR A 172 -0.88 -2.87 -3.05
N ILE A 173 -0.98 -2.73 -4.37
CA ILE A 173 -0.77 -3.82 -5.32
C ILE A 173 0.68 -4.32 -5.23
N LEU A 174 1.66 -3.41 -5.20
CA LEU A 174 3.08 -3.78 -5.05
C LEU A 174 3.35 -4.51 -3.73
N LEU A 175 2.75 -4.06 -2.63
CA LEU A 175 2.82 -4.75 -1.34
C LEU A 175 2.27 -6.17 -1.47
N GLY A 176 1.14 -6.34 -2.16
CA GLY A 176 0.56 -7.63 -2.44
C GLY A 176 1.49 -8.58 -3.18
N VAL A 177 2.08 -8.12 -4.26
CA VAL A 177 3.06 -8.91 -5.03
C VAL A 177 4.23 -9.34 -4.14
N LEU A 178 4.72 -8.46 -3.27
CA LEU A 178 5.79 -8.79 -2.33
C LEU A 178 5.35 -9.85 -1.30
N VAL A 179 4.13 -9.75 -0.78
CA VAL A 179 3.57 -10.75 0.13
C VAL A 179 3.50 -12.12 -0.51
N TYR A 180 3.04 -12.21 -1.76
CA TYR A 180 2.94 -13.51 -2.46
C TYR A 180 4.29 -14.08 -2.84
N THR A 181 5.26 -13.25 -3.17
CA THR A 181 6.62 -13.70 -3.50
C THR A 181 7.47 -14.01 -2.27
N ALA A 182 6.95 -13.83 -1.06
CA ALA A 182 7.67 -14.09 0.18
C ALA A 182 8.31 -15.48 0.26
N PRO A 183 7.63 -16.61 -0.04
CA PRO A 183 8.24 -17.93 0.04
C PRO A 183 9.47 -18.05 -0.88
N VAL A 184 9.40 -17.49 -2.07
CA VAL A 184 10.53 -17.48 -3.03
C VAL A 184 11.66 -16.58 -2.51
N ALA A 185 11.35 -15.43 -1.94
CA ALA A 185 12.34 -14.53 -1.37
C ALA A 185 13.07 -15.18 -0.17
N PHE A 186 12.34 -15.86 0.72
CA PHE A 186 12.95 -16.62 1.82
C PHE A 186 13.85 -17.75 1.29
N SER A 187 13.45 -18.42 0.21
CA SER A 187 14.26 -19.47 -0.39
C SER A 187 15.61 -18.97 -0.89
N MET A 188 15.68 -17.74 -1.41
CA MET A 188 16.92 -17.13 -1.86
C MET A 188 17.92 -16.89 -0.71
N GLY A 189 17.47 -16.80 0.53
CA GLY A 189 18.34 -16.75 1.72
C GLY A 189 19.08 -18.05 1.99
N GLY A 190 18.62 -19.16 1.43
CA GLY A 190 19.20 -20.49 1.63
C GLY A 190 20.63 -20.66 1.09
N SER A 191 21.07 -19.84 0.13
CA SER A 191 22.42 -19.83 -0.40
C SER A 191 23.12 -18.50 -0.14
N GLN A 192 24.44 -18.53 0.11
CA GLN A 192 25.25 -17.33 0.34
C GLN A 192 25.28 -16.43 -0.91
N SER A 193 25.29 -17.04 -2.10
CA SER A 193 25.31 -16.32 -3.36
C SER A 193 24.02 -15.52 -3.63
N THR A 194 22.89 -15.95 -3.11
CA THR A 194 21.57 -15.33 -3.31
C THR A 194 21.04 -14.57 -2.11
N ALA A 195 21.75 -14.58 -0.98
CA ALA A 195 21.33 -13.92 0.26
C ALA A 195 21.09 -12.41 0.09
N ASN A 196 21.79 -11.76 -0.83
CA ASN A 196 21.59 -10.35 -1.17
C ASN A 196 20.19 -10.08 -1.74
N ILE A 197 19.62 -11.04 -2.47
CA ILE A 197 18.25 -10.94 -3.04
C ILE A 197 17.23 -10.94 -1.92
N PHE A 198 17.39 -11.83 -0.94
CA PHE A 198 16.55 -11.85 0.26
C PHE A 198 16.61 -10.53 1.04
N GLY A 199 17.82 -10.01 1.26
CA GLY A 199 18.01 -8.72 1.93
C GLY A 199 17.40 -7.53 1.16
N ALA A 200 17.45 -7.56 -0.17
CA ALA A 200 16.81 -6.56 -1.02
C ALA A 200 15.28 -6.64 -0.92
N TRP A 201 14.73 -7.86 -0.93
CA TRP A 201 13.31 -8.10 -0.77
C TRP A 201 12.80 -7.60 0.60
N CYS A 202 13.50 -7.89 1.71
CA CYS A 202 13.14 -7.39 3.03
C CYS A 202 13.11 -5.85 3.09
N ARG A 203 14.10 -5.20 2.48
CA ARG A 203 14.13 -3.73 2.40
C ARG A 203 12.98 -3.18 1.56
N MET A 204 12.63 -3.85 0.46
CA MET A 204 11.54 -3.45 -0.41
C MET A 204 10.19 -3.61 0.30
N LEU A 205 9.96 -4.74 0.99
CA LEU A 205 8.75 -4.98 1.79
C LEU A 205 8.59 -3.91 2.88
N GLY A 206 9.62 -3.68 3.70
CA GLY A 206 9.60 -2.66 4.75
C GLY A 206 9.40 -1.25 4.19
N GLY A 207 10.02 -0.94 3.05
CA GLY A 207 9.83 0.32 2.35
C GLY A 207 8.39 0.53 1.87
N GLN A 208 7.74 -0.50 1.31
CA GLN A 208 6.35 -0.40 0.85
C GLN A 208 5.37 -0.24 2.02
N VAL A 209 5.56 -0.97 3.12
CA VAL A 209 4.75 -0.79 4.34
C VAL A 209 4.90 0.64 4.88
N PHE A 210 6.13 1.15 4.95
CA PHE A 210 6.38 2.51 5.42
C PHE A 210 5.78 3.57 4.50
N LEU A 211 5.89 3.40 3.18
CA LEU A 211 5.30 4.32 2.20
C LEU A 211 3.77 4.32 2.27
N LEU A 212 3.14 3.16 2.48
CA LEU A 212 1.70 3.08 2.67
C LEU A 212 1.26 3.85 3.93
N LEU A 213 2.01 3.71 5.02
CA LEU A 213 1.79 4.46 6.25
C LEU A 213 1.93 5.99 6.03
N MET A 214 2.96 6.41 5.29
CA MET A 214 3.17 7.82 4.95
C MET A 214 2.06 8.37 4.06
N ASN A 215 1.56 7.59 3.10
CA ASN A 215 0.43 7.99 2.27
C ASN A 215 -0.85 8.18 3.11
N ALA A 216 -1.13 7.29 4.06
CA ALA A 216 -2.25 7.45 4.99
C ALA A 216 -2.11 8.72 5.84
N TRP A 217 -0.90 9.01 6.30
CA TRP A 217 -0.63 10.23 7.06
C TRP A 217 -0.81 11.49 6.19
N CYS A 218 -0.24 11.51 4.99
CA CYS A 218 -0.42 12.64 4.05
C CYS A 218 -1.89 12.88 3.75
N LEU A 219 -2.66 11.81 3.51
CA LEU A 219 -4.10 11.90 3.30
C LEU A 219 -4.79 12.53 4.51
N ARG A 220 -4.44 12.09 5.72
CA ARG A 220 -5.02 12.59 6.96
C ARG A 220 -4.66 14.05 7.24
N LEU A 221 -3.41 14.45 6.97
CA LEU A 221 -3.00 15.87 7.06
C LEU A 221 -3.77 16.74 6.05
N PHE A 222 -3.93 16.25 4.83
CA PHE A 222 -4.72 16.95 3.82
C PHE A 222 -6.16 17.14 4.28
N THR A 223 -6.80 16.08 4.81
CA THR A 223 -8.17 16.16 5.35
C THR A 223 -8.28 17.17 6.48
N SER A 224 -7.32 17.16 7.42
CA SER A 224 -7.28 18.10 8.54
C SER A 224 -7.11 19.56 8.07
N MET A 225 -6.25 19.78 7.09
CA MET A 225 -6.03 21.12 6.51
C MET A 225 -7.30 21.66 5.84
N VAL A 226 -7.97 20.83 5.04
CA VAL A 226 -9.24 21.18 4.39
C VAL A 226 -10.32 21.45 5.43
N GLY A 227 -10.45 20.60 6.47
CA GLY A 227 -11.40 20.80 7.56
C GLY A 227 -11.18 22.12 8.32
N THR A 228 -9.91 22.49 8.57
CA THR A 228 -9.57 23.77 9.21
C THR A 228 -9.92 24.96 8.34
N PHE A 229 -9.67 24.85 7.03
CA PHE A 229 -10.04 25.89 6.06
C PHE A 229 -11.55 26.09 5.99
N ILE A 230 -12.33 25.00 6.03
CA ILE A 230 -13.80 25.02 6.05
C ILE A 230 -14.30 25.70 7.32
N ALA A 231 -13.73 25.36 8.50
CA ALA A 231 -14.16 25.90 9.77
C ALA A 231 -13.86 27.40 9.91
N ASN A 232 -12.76 27.89 9.31
CA ASN A 232 -12.29 29.29 9.44
C ASN A 232 -11.72 29.83 8.13
N PRO A 233 -12.55 30.14 7.12
CA PRO A 233 -12.09 30.56 5.79
C PRO A 233 -11.37 31.90 5.76
N LEU A 234 -11.45 32.71 6.83
CA LEU A 234 -10.88 34.08 6.94
C LEU A 234 -9.70 34.16 7.93
N SER A 235 -9.21 33.04 8.46
CA SER A 235 -8.12 33.05 9.46
C SER A 235 -6.73 32.81 8.86
N LEU A 236 -6.62 32.81 7.55
CA LEU A 236 -5.39 32.84 6.77
C LEU A 236 -5.16 34.26 6.29
#